data_a243075bc1aa2485917043bfd67cbd8e
#
_entry.id   a243075bc1aa2485917043bfd67cbd8e
#
_cell.length_a   1.000
_cell.length_b   1.000
_cell.length_c   1.000
_cell.angle_alpha   90.00
_cell.angle_beta   90.00
_cell.angle_gamma   90.00
#
_symmetry.space_group_name_H-M   'P 1'
#
loop_
_entity.id
_entity.type
_entity.pdbx_description
1 polymer ?
#
loop_
_entity_poly.entity_id
_entity_poly.type
_entity_poly.pdbx_seq_one_letter_code
_entity_poly.pdbx_strand_id
1 'polypeptide(L)'
;MGYCISVCIEKGGVGKTVTVCNLAALMAQDGKRVLVVDMDAQGNCTYTLTGARVTDNTFDRAGVYDMFRAYGISGTQNYISRTQFDNIDIIPANGNTPMAAKQLQILEQSESTSINMFLAMCLAQVAGEYDYILIDTPPSRDVMVTNALMASDFVLIPCVCDDYSRDSVYRTVAMCQQLEHDEGEKIDVLGIILT
;
A
#
# COMPACT_ATOMS: atom_id res chain seq x y z
N MET A 1 10.57 13.15 -8.35
CA MET A 1 9.76 12.48 -7.31
C MET A 1 8.97 11.41 -8.01
N GLY A 2 9.05 10.16 -7.56
CA GLY A 2 8.32 9.05 -8.20
C GLY A 2 6.81 9.16 -7.94
N TYR A 3 6.02 8.52 -8.78
CA TYR A 3 4.56 8.45 -8.59
C TYR A 3 4.19 7.35 -7.60
N CYS A 4 3.25 7.64 -6.70
CA CYS A 4 2.67 6.68 -5.77
C CYS A 4 1.29 6.24 -6.26
N ILE A 5 1.07 4.93 -6.41
CA ILE A 5 -0.15 4.35 -6.97
C ILE A 5 -0.69 3.27 -6.03
N SER A 6 -1.89 3.46 -5.49
CA SER A 6 -2.59 2.41 -4.76
C SER A 6 -3.46 1.56 -5.68
N VAL A 7 -3.42 0.24 -5.49
CA VAL A 7 -4.37 -0.67 -6.11
C VAL A 7 -5.44 -1.02 -5.08
N CYS A 8 -6.62 -0.42 -5.23
CA CYS A 8 -7.64 -0.40 -4.19
C CYS A 8 -9.03 -0.77 -4.70
N ILE A 9 -9.68 -1.68 -4.00
CA ILE A 9 -11.12 -1.94 -4.03
C ILE A 9 -11.51 -2.77 -2.80
N GLU A 10 -12.68 -2.52 -2.25
CA GLU A 10 -13.19 -3.22 -1.06
C GLU A 10 -13.37 -4.74 -1.26
N LYS A 11 -13.60 -5.19 -2.50
CA LYS A 11 -13.87 -6.59 -2.83
C LYS A 11 -12.60 -7.45 -2.77
N GLY A 12 -12.69 -8.63 -2.13
CA GLY A 12 -11.63 -9.65 -2.15
C GLY A 12 -11.62 -10.44 -3.47
N GLY A 13 -10.46 -10.99 -3.85
CA GLY A 13 -10.34 -11.89 -4.98
C GLY A 13 -10.44 -11.25 -6.38
N VAL A 14 -10.35 -9.94 -6.49
CA VAL A 14 -10.42 -9.19 -7.76
C VAL A 14 -9.04 -8.84 -8.35
N GLY A 15 -7.99 -9.50 -7.90
CA GLY A 15 -6.66 -9.37 -8.49
C GLY A 15 -5.84 -8.17 -8.02
N LYS A 16 -6.12 -7.52 -6.87
CA LYS A 16 -5.29 -6.40 -6.35
C LYS A 16 -3.80 -6.75 -6.32
N THR A 17 -3.42 -7.75 -5.54
CA THR A 17 -2.04 -8.22 -5.39
C THR A 17 -1.42 -8.62 -6.73
N VAL A 18 -2.18 -9.32 -7.58
CA VAL A 18 -1.72 -9.73 -8.92
C VAL A 18 -1.43 -8.50 -9.78
N THR A 19 -2.30 -7.49 -9.73
CA THR A 19 -2.10 -6.22 -10.46
C THR A 19 -0.84 -5.51 -9.97
N VAL A 20 -0.65 -5.37 -8.65
CA VAL A 20 0.55 -4.73 -8.07
C VAL A 20 1.83 -5.46 -8.51
N CYS A 21 1.88 -6.78 -8.33
CA CYS A 21 3.07 -7.56 -8.66
C CYS A 21 3.42 -7.51 -10.16
N ASN A 22 2.40 -7.60 -11.04
CA ASN A 22 2.63 -7.52 -12.49
C ASN A 22 3.04 -6.12 -12.93
N LEU A 23 2.44 -5.05 -12.40
CA LEU A 23 2.85 -3.68 -12.70
C LEU A 23 4.30 -3.45 -12.24
N ALA A 24 4.65 -3.88 -11.01
CA ALA A 24 6.03 -3.77 -10.52
C ALA A 24 7.01 -4.46 -11.46
N ALA A 25 6.70 -5.69 -11.91
CA ALA A 25 7.55 -6.44 -12.81
C ALA A 25 7.71 -5.76 -14.18
N LEU A 26 6.63 -5.27 -14.79
CA LEU A 26 6.67 -4.57 -16.06
C LEU A 26 7.45 -3.27 -15.98
N MET A 27 7.22 -2.46 -14.95
CA MET A 27 7.96 -1.22 -14.72
C MET A 27 9.46 -1.49 -14.50
N ALA A 28 9.80 -2.54 -13.73
CA ALA A 28 11.18 -2.94 -13.50
C ALA A 28 11.89 -3.44 -14.78
N GLN A 29 11.17 -4.14 -15.66
CA GLN A 29 11.67 -4.53 -16.99
C GLN A 29 11.98 -3.31 -17.88
N ASP A 30 11.21 -2.23 -17.72
CA ASP A 30 11.47 -0.94 -18.38
C ASP A 30 12.58 -0.12 -17.68
N GLY A 31 13.34 -0.74 -16.76
CA GLY A 31 14.46 -0.12 -16.05
C GLY A 31 14.05 0.87 -14.95
N LYS A 32 12.79 0.88 -14.52
CA LYS A 32 12.30 1.72 -13.43
C LYS A 32 12.60 1.10 -12.07
N ARG A 33 12.94 1.94 -11.09
CA ARG A 33 13.05 1.52 -9.68
C ARG A 33 11.68 1.57 -9.04
N VAL A 34 11.23 0.45 -8.51
CA VAL A 34 9.90 0.29 -7.93
C VAL A 34 10.00 -0.11 -6.47
N LEU A 35 9.29 0.64 -5.61
CA LEU A 35 9.02 0.21 -4.24
C LEU A 35 7.60 -0.33 -4.17
N VAL A 36 7.43 -1.51 -3.62
CA VAL A 36 6.12 -2.07 -3.31
C VAL A 36 5.86 -1.96 -1.81
N VAL A 37 4.64 -1.62 -1.41
CA VAL A 37 4.21 -1.58 0.00
C VAL A 37 3.06 -2.56 0.17
N ASP A 38 3.27 -3.62 0.94
CA ASP A 38 2.24 -4.63 1.21
C ASP A 38 1.47 -4.28 2.49
N MET A 39 0.29 -3.68 2.32
CA MET A 39 -0.59 -3.28 3.44
C MET A 39 -1.58 -4.38 3.84
N ASP A 40 -1.65 -5.49 3.09
CA ASP A 40 -2.53 -6.61 3.40
C ASP A 40 -1.86 -7.55 4.42
N ALA A 41 -2.54 -7.78 5.55
CA ALA A 41 -2.09 -8.72 6.58
C ALA A 41 -1.94 -10.17 6.09
N GLN A 42 -2.55 -10.54 4.96
CA GLN A 42 -2.34 -11.84 4.33
C GLN A 42 -0.94 -12.00 3.72
N GLY A 43 -0.25 -10.89 3.41
CA GLY A 43 1.12 -10.88 2.94
C GLY A 43 1.32 -11.59 1.59
N ASN A 44 0.30 -11.61 0.74
CA ASN A 44 0.37 -12.29 -0.55
C ASN A 44 1.35 -11.61 -1.51
N CYS A 45 1.42 -10.28 -1.48
CA CYS A 45 2.38 -9.50 -2.26
C CYS A 45 3.81 -9.79 -1.76
N THR A 46 4.00 -9.78 -0.45
CA THR A 46 5.27 -10.13 0.21
C THR A 46 5.74 -11.52 -0.21
N TYR A 47 4.86 -12.52 -0.15
CA TYR A 47 5.20 -13.87 -0.58
C TYR A 47 5.59 -13.94 -2.06
N THR A 48 4.82 -13.30 -2.93
CA THR A 48 5.07 -13.30 -4.38
C THR A 48 6.43 -12.70 -4.73
N LEU A 49 6.80 -11.60 -4.07
CA LEU A 49 8.03 -10.88 -4.41
C LEU A 49 9.27 -11.40 -3.67
N THR A 50 9.10 -12.02 -2.50
CA THR A 50 10.24 -12.47 -1.67
C THR A 50 10.40 -13.99 -1.57
N GLY A 51 9.37 -14.76 -1.94
CA GLY A 51 9.32 -16.21 -1.74
C GLY A 51 9.11 -16.66 -0.30
N ALA A 52 8.98 -15.72 0.66
CA ALA A 52 8.84 -16.01 2.08
C ALA A 52 7.44 -15.65 2.58
N ARG A 53 6.80 -16.57 3.31
CA ARG A 53 5.46 -16.36 3.89
C ARG A 53 5.56 -15.60 5.21
N VAL A 54 4.68 -14.64 5.41
CA VAL A 54 4.59 -13.85 6.66
C VAL A 54 4.24 -14.70 7.90
N THR A 55 3.69 -15.90 7.68
CA THR A 55 3.37 -16.89 8.73
C THR A 55 4.54 -17.82 9.08
N ASP A 56 5.62 -17.78 8.32
CA ASP A 56 6.76 -18.65 8.58
C ASP A 56 7.54 -18.13 9.79
N ASN A 57 7.87 -19.00 10.72
CA ASN A 57 8.64 -18.67 11.92
C ASN A 57 10.03 -18.09 11.62
N THR A 58 10.50 -18.22 10.38
CA THR A 58 11.78 -17.71 9.90
C THR A 58 11.64 -16.36 9.18
N PHE A 59 10.43 -15.83 9.03
CA PHE A 59 10.20 -14.53 8.42
C PHE A 59 10.48 -13.42 9.46
N ASP A 60 11.74 -12.98 9.50
CA ASP A 60 12.23 -11.95 10.42
C ASP A 60 12.55 -10.67 9.65
N ARG A 61 11.55 -10.13 8.93
CA ARG A 61 11.66 -8.84 8.25
C ARG A 61 10.77 -7.82 8.91
N ALA A 62 11.36 -6.69 9.29
CA ALA A 62 10.61 -5.52 9.70
C ALA A 62 9.77 -5.01 8.50
N GLY A 63 8.53 -4.63 8.74
CA GLY A 63 7.59 -4.27 7.69
C GLY A 63 6.70 -3.09 8.07
N VAL A 64 5.54 -3.00 7.43
CA VAL A 64 4.59 -1.88 7.59
C VAL A 64 4.23 -1.63 9.06
N TYR A 65 3.95 -2.67 9.84
CA TYR A 65 3.66 -2.51 11.26
C TYR A 65 4.82 -1.88 12.03
N ASP A 66 6.05 -2.38 11.80
CA ASP A 66 7.24 -1.90 12.51
C ASP A 66 7.57 -0.47 12.11
N MET A 67 7.36 -0.11 10.83
CA MET A 67 7.51 1.24 10.33
C MET A 67 6.57 2.20 11.08
N PHE A 68 5.29 1.88 11.23
CA PHE A 68 4.37 2.70 11.99
C PHE A 68 4.73 2.75 13.48
N ARG A 69 5.10 1.61 14.08
CA ARG A 69 5.49 1.55 15.49
C ARG A 69 6.71 2.41 15.81
N ALA A 70 7.65 2.52 14.90
CA ALA A 70 8.87 3.28 15.07
C ALA A 70 8.81 4.68 14.41
N TYR A 71 7.62 5.16 14.09
CA TYR A 71 7.41 6.48 13.51
C TYR A 71 8.10 7.57 14.36
N GLY A 72 8.88 8.44 13.69
CA GLY A 72 9.66 9.48 14.34
C GLY A 72 10.95 9.02 15.05
N ILE A 73 11.19 7.69 15.19
CA ILE A 73 12.38 7.12 15.82
C ILE A 73 13.37 6.61 14.77
N SER A 74 12.86 6.03 13.68
CA SER A 74 13.65 5.34 12.67
C SER A 74 13.19 5.73 11.26
N GLY A 75 14.12 5.90 10.33
CA GLY A 75 13.80 6.25 8.95
C GLY A 75 13.16 5.09 8.18
N THR A 76 12.35 5.42 7.19
CA THR A 76 11.60 4.45 6.35
C THR A 76 12.51 3.44 5.64
N GLN A 77 13.75 3.81 5.30
CA GLN A 77 14.73 2.92 4.68
C GLN A 77 14.99 1.64 5.48
N ASN A 78 14.83 1.68 6.82
CA ASN A 78 15.09 0.53 7.68
C ASN A 78 14.04 -0.59 7.53
N TYR A 79 12.92 -0.31 6.87
CA TYR A 79 11.82 -1.25 6.65
C TYR A 79 11.74 -1.73 5.21
N ILE A 80 12.66 -1.27 4.34
CA ILE A 80 12.73 -1.70 2.95
C ILE A 80 13.59 -2.95 2.85
N SER A 81 13.07 -3.95 2.16
CA SER A 81 13.76 -5.22 1.89
C SER A 81 13.94 -5.43 0.39
N ARG A 82 15.04 -6.06 0.00
CA ARG A 82 15.23 -6.52 -1.37
C ARG A 82 14.29 -7.68 -1.69
N THR A 83 13.77 -7.69 -2.91
CA THR A 83 12.99 -8.81 -3.45
C THR A 83 13.89 -9.80 -4.21
N GLN A 84 13.28 -10.82 -4.83
CA GLN A 84 13.97 -11.74 -5.75
C GLN A 84 14.13 -11.16 -7.16
N PHE A 85 13.61 -9.96 -7.40
CA PHE A 85 13.57 -9.30 -8.71
C PHE A 85 14.42 -8.05 -8.69
N ASP A 86 15.19 -7.83 -9.74
CA ASP A 86 15.98 -6.61 -9.92
C ASP A 86 15.05 -5.40 -10.03
N ASN A 87 15.48 -4.25 -9.51
CA ASN A 87 14.77 -2.98 -9.50
C ASN A 87 13.44 -2.97 -8.73
N ILE A 88 13.11 -4.02 -7.96
CA ILE A 88 11.93 -4.07 -7.10
C ILE A 88 12.36 -4.27 -5.66
N ASP A 89 12.05 -3.28 -4.81
CA ASP A 89 12.15 -3.37 -3.37
C ASP A 89 10.77 -3.45 -2.73
N ILE A 90 10.68 -3.86 -1.47
CA ILE A 90 9.41 -3.99 -0.77
C ILE A 90 9.49 -3.52 0.68
N ILE A 91 8.46 -2.81 1.16
CA ILE A 91 8.11 -2.74 2.58
C ILE A 91 7.09 -3.87 2.81
N PRO A 92 7.51 -4.98 3.44
CA PRO A 92 6.68 -6.18 3.50
C PRO A 92 5.56 -6.08 4.54
N ALA A 93 4.51 -6.86 4.35
CA ALA A 93 3.70 -7.30 5.47
C ALA A 93 4.51 -8.28 6.35
N ASN A 94 4.12 -8.41 7.62
CA ASN A 94 4.65 -9.44 8.52
C ASN A 94 3.59 -9.93 9.50
N GLY A 95 3.93 -10.84 10.41
CA GLY A 95 3.01 -11.41 11.37
C GLY A 95 2.32 -10.40 12.31
N ASN A 96 2.86 -9.18 12.42
CA ASN A 96 2.30 -8.10 13.22
C ASN A 96 1.44 -7.12 12.39
N THR A 97 1.40 -7.23 11.07
CA THR A 97 0.59 -6.34 10.20
C THR A 97 -0.88 -6.27 10.61
N PRO A 98 -1.55 -7.33 11.13
CA PRO A 98 -2.91 -7.20 11.66
C PRO A 98 -3.06 -6.18 12.81
N MET A 99 -1.97 -5.80 13.47
CA MET A 99 -1.96 -4.80 14.55
C MET A 99 -1.68 -3.38 14.05
N ALA A 100 -1.39 -3.20 12.77
CA ALA A 100 -0.97 -1.90 12.21
C ALA A 100 -2.05 -0.82 12.34
N ALA A 101 -3.32 -1.16 12.11
CA ALA A 101 -4.43 -0.23 12.30
C ALA A 101 -4.52 0.28 13.74
N LYS A 102 -4.32 -0.60 14.73
CA LYS A 102 -4.28 -0.21 16.15
C LYS A 102 -3.08 0.69 16.46
N GLN A 103 -1.94 0.40 15.84
CA GLN A 103 -0.73 1.22 16.01
C GLN A 103 -0.95 2.65 15.49
N LEU A 104 -1.62 2.82 14.36
CA LEU A 104 -1.98 4.14 13.82
C LEU A 104 -2.88 4.92 14.80
N GLN A 105 -3.85 4.28 15.44
CA GLN A 105 -4.70 4.93 16.45
C GLN A 105 -3.91 5.38 17.69
N ILE A 106 -2.85 4.66 18.07
CA ILE A 106 -1.95 5.09 19.16
C ILE A 106 -1.14 6.31 18.73
N LEU A 107 -0.62 6.33 17.52
CA LEU A 107 0.13 7.46 16.98
C LEU A 107 -0.72 8.74 16.91
N GLU A 108 -1.96 8.65 16.49
CA GLU A 108 -2.90 9.78 16.45
C GLU A 108 -3.05 10.47 17.81
N GLN A 109 -3.04 9.69 18.90
CA GLN A 109 -3.15 10.23 20.25
C GLN A 109 -1.87 10.95 20.74
N SER A 110 -0.72 10.61 20.15
CA SER A 110 0.57 11.16 20.54
C SER A 110 1.08 12.28 19.61
N GLU A 111 0.57 12.36 18.42
CA GLU A 111 0.99 13.29 17.36
C GLU A 111 -0.16 14.22 16.96
N SER A 112 0.18 15.43 16.51
CA SER A 112 -0.83 16.39 16.00
C SER A 112 -1.20 16.15 14.53
N THR A 113 -0.85 15.00 13.98
CA THR A 113 -1.03 14.65 12.58
C THR A 113 -2.27 13.77 12.43
N SER A 114 -3.05 13.97 11.35
CA SER A 114 -4.17 13.09 11.02
C SER A 114 -3.72 11.64 10.92
N ILE A 115 -4.48 10.72 11.52
CA ILE A 115 -4.25 9.27 11.44
C ILE A 115 -4.11 8.79 9.99
N ASN A 116 -4.71 9.51 9.05
CA ASN A 116 -4.76 9.16 7.64
C ASN A 116 -3.46 9.45 6.87
N MET A 117 -2.56 10.25 7.45
CA MET A 117 -1.37 10.79 6.75
C MET A 117 -0.06 10.06 7.07
N PHE A 118 -0.04 9.12 8.02
CA PHE A 118 1.21 8.51 8.49
C PHE A 118 1.97 7.76 7.39
N LEU A 119 1.28 7.03 6.51
CA LEU A 119 1.95 6.36 5.40
C LEU A 119 2.57 7.36 4.42
N ALA A 120 1.84 8.42 4.07
CA ALA A 120 2.34 9.49 3.20
C ALA A 120 3.64 10.10 3.75
N MET A 121 3.66 10.41 5.04
CA MET A 121 4.85 10.97 5.72
C MET A 121 6.02 9.99 5.75
N CYS A 122 5.77 8.71 5.94
CA CYS A 122 6.80 7.68 5.86
C CYS A 122 7.37 7.58 4.44
N LEU A 123 6.52 7.47 3.43
CA LEU A 123 6.95 7.30 2.04
C LEU A 123 7.65 8.54 1.48
N ALA A 124 7.31 9.75 1.92
CA ALA A 124 7.98 10.98 1.52
C ALA A 124 9.50 10.95 1.80
N GLN A 125 9.96 10.18 2.80
CA GLN A 125 11.38 10.06 3.15
C GLN A 125 12.19 9.31 2.07
N VAL A 126 11.55 8.45 1.28
CA VAL A 126 12.20 7.56 0.30
C VAL A 126 11.72 7.77 -1.13
N ALA A 127 10.69 8.60 -1.35
CA ALA A 127 10.07 8.80 -2.66
C ALA A 127 11.04 9.33 -3.74
N GLY A 128 12.15 9.96 -3.34
CA GLY A 128 13.20 10.42 -4.26
C GLY A 128 14.09 9.28 -4.81
N GLU A 129 14.02 8.10 -4.21
CA GLU A 129 14.86 6.95 -4.57
C GLU A 129 14.19 6.02 -5.60
N TYR A 130 12.87 6.18 -5.81
CA TYR A 130 12.06 5.32 -6.66
C TYR A 130 11.36 6.12 -7.76
N ASP A 131 11.17 5.48 -8.93
CA ASP A 131 10.37 6.03 -10.02
C ASP A 131 8.88 5.81 -9.75
N TYR A 132 8.54 4.69 -9.10
CA TYR A 132 7.17 4.34 -8.71
C TYR A 132 7.14 3.71 -7.32
N ILE A 133 6.09 4.03 -6.57
CA ILE A 133 5.71 3.35 -5.34
C ILE A 133 4.33 2.72 -5.58
N LEU A 134 4.21 1.41 -5.44
CA LEU A 134 2.96 0.67 -5.62
C LEU A 134 2.47 0.15 -4.28
N ILE A 135 1.22 0.42 -3.92
CA ILE A 135 0.63 0.01 -2.64
C ILE A 135 -0.42 -1.06 -2.87
N ASP A 136 -0.21 -2.26 -2.32
CA ASP A 136 -1.21 -3.34 -2.25
C ASP A 136 -2.08 -3.17 -1.02
N THR A 137 -3.40 -2.99 -1.21
CA THR A 137 -4.33 -2.69 -0.12
C THR A 137 -5.13 -3.92 0.32
N PRO A 138 -5.49 -4.02 1.62
CA PRO A 138 -6.41 -5.05 2.09
C PRO A 138 -7.83 -4.86 1.50
N PRO A 139 -8.68 -5.91 1.51
CA PRO A 139 -10.07 -5.82 1.06
C PRO A 139 -10.99 -5.26 2.17
N SER A 140 -10.65 -4.11 2.74
CA SER A 140 -11.32 -3.47 3.86
C SER A 140 -11.61 -2.00 3.58
N ARG A 141 -12.22 -1.31 4.55
CA ARG A 141 -12.45 0.14 4.56
C ARG A 141 -11.91 0.76 5.85
N ASP A 142 -10.85 0.21 6.37
CA ASP A 142 -10.25 0.71 7.60
C ASP A 142 -9.18 1.78 7.34
N VAL A 143 -8.57 2.25 8.40
CA VAL A 143 -7.52 3.27 8.39
C VAL A 143 -6.30 2.84 7.56
N MET A 144 -6.07 1.55 7.33
CA MET A 144 -4.99 1.07 6.47
C MET A 144 -5.23 1.46 5.01
N VAL A 145 -6.46 1.25 4.52
CA VAL A 145 -6.86 1.67 3.17
C VAL A 145 -6.85 3.18 3.04
N THR A 146 -7.35 3.90 4.04
CA THR A 146 -7.32 5.37 4.05
C THR A 146 -5.87 5.89 3.95
N ASN A 147 -4.94 5.33 4.73
CA ASN A 147 -3.52 5.70 4.64
C ASN A 147 -2.92 5.41 3.26
N ALA A 148 -3.29 4.29 2.65
CA ALA A 148 -2.81 3.97 1.30
C ALA A 148 -3.31 5.00 0.27
N LEU A 149 -4.60 5.37 0.32
CA LEU A 149 -5.18 6.36 -0.58
C LEU A 149 -4.55 7.75 -0.38
N MET A 150 -4.40 8.19 0.87
CA MET A 150 -3.79 9.50 1.20
C MET A 150 -2.30 9.58 0.86
N ALA A 151 -1.62 8.45 0.75
CA ALA A 151 -0.22 8.39 0.33
C ALA A 151 -0.05 8.36 -1.20
N SER A 152 -1.14 8.33 -1.97
CA SER A 152 -1.11 8.06 -3.40
C SER A 152 -1.44 9.26 -4.26
N ASP A 153 -0.66 9.47 -5.33
CA ASP A 153 -1.00 10.39 -6.42
C ASP A 153 -2.17 9.84 -7.25
N PHE A 154 -2.21 8.50 -7.40
CA PHE A 154 -3.20 7.83 -8.24
C PHE A 154 -3.77 6.57 -7.57
N VAL A 155 -5.03 6.28 -7.89
CA VAL A 155 -5.71 5.03 -7.49
C VAL A 155 -6.09 4.24 -8.72
N LEU A 156 -5.67 2.97 -8.79
CA LEU A 156 -6.08 2.01 -9.80
C LEU A 156 -7.06 1.01 -9.19
N ILE A 157 -8.20 0.80 -9.85
CA ILE A 157 -9.29 -0.01 -9.32
C ILE A 157 -9.43 -1.29 -10.14
N PRO A 158 -8.95 -2.47 -9.66
CA PRO A 158 -9.17 -3.74 -10.34
C PRO A 158 -10.63 -4.19 -10.18
N CYS A 159 -11.24 -4.67 -11.26
CA CYS A 159 -12.65 -5.01 -11.30
C CYS A 159 -12.88 -6.25 -12.15
N VAL A 160 -13.58 -7.24 -11.61
CA VAL A 160 -14.13 -8.35 -12.43
C VAL A 160 -15.49 -7.93 -13.01
N CYS A 161 -15.86 -8.49 -14.18
CA CYS A 161 -17.11 -8.16 -14.85
C CYS A 161 -18.31 -8.82 -14.15
N ASP A 162 -18.71 -8.31 -12.98
CA ASP A 162 -19.93 -8.69 -12.28
C ASP A 162 -20.63 -7.48 -11.63
N ASP A 163 -21.90 -7.61 -11.30
CA ASP A 163 -22.70 -6.52 -10.72
C ASP A 163 -22.19 -6.08 -9.34
N TYR A 164 -21.67 -7.01 -8.54
CA TYR A 164 -21.14 -6.69 -7.20
C TYR A 164 -19.83 -5.86 -7.27
N SER A 165 -19.02 -6.13 -8.30
CA SER A 165 -17.80 -5.35 -8.51
C SER A 165 -18.10 -3.92 -8.94
N ARG A 166 -19.14 -3.71 -9.76
CA ARG A 166 -19.58 -2.37 -10.15
C ARG A 166 -19.90 -1.50 -8.92
N ASP A 167 -20.67 -2.03 -7.98
CA ASP A 167 -21.03 -1.29 -6.75
C ASP A 167 -19.78 -1.02 -5.89
N SER A 168 -18.82 -1.95 -5.86
CA SER A 168 -17.56 -1.75 -5.13
C SER A 168 -16.69 -0.66 -5.77
N VAL A 169 -16.68 -0.53 -7.11
CA VAL A 169 -16.02 0.58 -7.82
C VAL A 169 -16.62 1.91 -7.41
N TYR A 170 -17.96 2.07 -7.47
CA TYR A 170 -18.62 3.30 -7.06
C TYR A 170 -18.29 3.69 -5.61
N ARG A 171 -18.29 2.71 -4.70
CA ARG A 171 -17.93 2.94 -3.30
C ARG A 171 -16.46 3.37 -3.12
N THR A 172 -15.54 2.80 -3.89
CA THR A 172 -14.13 3.19 -3.84
C THR A 172 -13.93 4.62 -4.35
N VAL A 173 -14.58 4.97 -5.47
CA VAL A 173 -14.55 6.35 -5.99
C VAL A 173 -15.16 7.35 -5.00
N ALA A 174 -16.30 7.01 -4.40
CA ALA A 174 -16.93 7.86 -3.39
C ALA A 174 -16.04 8.03 -2.14
N MET A 175 -15.31 7.00 -1.73
CA MET A 175 -14.32 7.08 -0.64
C MET A 175 -13.19 8.04 -0.98
N CYS A 176 -12.63 7.99 -2.19
CA CYS A 176 -11.62 8.95 -2.64
C CYS A 176 -12.14 10.39 -2.57
N GLN A 177 -13.33 10.64 -3.11
CA GLN A 177 -13.97 11.98 -3.09
C GLN A 177 -14.24 12.48 -1.67
N GLN A 178 -14.66 11.60 -0.75
CA GLN A 178 -14.86 11.96 0.64
C GLN A 178 -13.55 12.35 1.32
N LEU A 179 -12.48 11.58 1.11
CA LEU A 179 -11.16 11.88 1.65
C LEU A 179 -10.59 13.18 1.10
N GLU A 180 -10.74 13.46 -0.20
CA GLU A 180 -10.39 14.75 -0.80
C GLU A 180 -11.10 15.92 -0.10
N HIS A 181 -12.40 15.74 0.21
CA HIS A 181 -13.18 16.76 0.89
C HIS A 181 -12.72 16.99 2.33
N ASP A 182 -12.44 15.91 3.06
CA ASP A 182 -12.15 15.95 4.50
C ASP A 182 -10.71 16.37 4.80
N GLU A 183 -9.73 15.91 4.01
CA GLU A 183 -8.31 16.13 4.24
C GLU A 183 -7.72 17.24 3.34
N GLY A 184 -8.42 17.62 2.28
CA GLY A 184 -8.00 18.68 1.35
C GLY A 184 -6.92 18.25 0.33
N GLU A 185 -6.55 16.97 0.31
CA GLU A 185 -5.55 16.40 -0.61
C GLU A 185 -6.23 15.73 -1.80
N LYS A 186 -5.73 15.97 -3.01
CA LYS A 186 -6.31 15.42 -4.23
C LYS A 186 -5.94 13.94 -4.41
N ILE A 187 -6.91 13.09 -4.71
CA ILE A 187 -6.74 11.67 -5.01
C ILE A 187 -7.27 11.37 -6.41
N ASP A 188 -6.39 11.26 -7.40
CA ASP A 188 -6.81 11.01 -8.78
C ASP A 188 -7.07 9.52 -9.04
N VAL A 189 -8.27 9.18 -9.48
CA VAL A 189 -8.58 7.83 -9.96
C VAL A 189 -8.01 7.66 -11.37
N LEU A 190 -6.91 6.90 -11.48
CA LEU A 190 -6.21 6.64 -12.74
C LEU A 190 -7.10 5.88 -13.72
N GLY A 191 -7.89 4.93 -13.22
CA GLY A 191 -8.81 4.15 -14.02
C GLY A 191 -9.24 2.84 -13.38
N ILE A 192 -10.00 2.07 -14.14
CA ILE A 192 -10.47 0.74 -13.78
C ILE A 192 -9.77 -0.27 -14.69
N ILE A 193 -9.19 -1.32 -14.09
CA ILE A 193 -8.61 -2.43 -14.84
C ILE A 193 -9.53 -3.65 -14.72
N LEU A 194 -9.95 -4.20 -15.87
CA LEU A 194 -10.71 -5.43 -15.90
C LEU A 194 -9.78 -6.64 -15.74
N THR A 195 -10.12 -7.51 -14.78
CA THR A 195 -9.33 -8.67 -14.38
C THR A 195 -10.09 -9.98 -14.55
#